data_d561971fdfbbed06404479d1d404d2d3
#
_entry.id   d561971fdfbbed06404479d1d404d2d3
#
_cell.length_a   1.000
_cell.length_b   1.000
_cell.length_c   1.000
_cell.angle_alpha   90.00
_cell.angle_beta   90.00
_cell.angle_gamma   90.00
#
_symmetry.space_group_name_H-M   'P 1'
#
loop_
_entity.id
_entity.type
_entity.pdbx_description
1 polymer ?
#
loop_
_entity_poly.entity_id
_entity_poly.type
_entity_poly.pdbx_seq_one_letter_code
_entity_poly.pdbx_strand_id
1 'polypeptide(L)'
;MILTQNQKLYIAQIFRVILTLFILYGLNISFFYKIILIMLSDLLDRDIPNIFFSNWISGTSNTYQRIDKITDSICYLILLIFLINCNFISIGWKIILITLFLFRTLGVSLFLKNNDRKYLFYFPNFFLEITLAISAINEFSGLHKYTNLILVCVVIYKIFTEYIHHYMRN
;
A
#
# COMPACT_ATOMS: atom_id res chain seq x y z
N MET A 1 16.12 28.61 -4.91
CA MET A 1 16.13 27.56 -5.96
C MET A 1 14.71 27.00 -6.07
N ILE A 2 14.02 27.22 -7.20
CA ILE A 2 12.64 26.72 -7.39
C ILE A 2 12.73 25.28 -7.89
N LEU A 3 12.22 24.33 -7.10
CA LEU A 3 12.19 22.91 -7.44
C LEU A 3 11.25 22.66 -8.64
N THR A 4 11.68 21.85 -9.60
CA THR A 4 10.81 21.36 -10.67
C THR A 4 9.73 20.44 -10.11
N GLN A 5 8.61 20.28 -10.82
CA GLN A 5 7.51 19.39 -10.41
C GLN A 5 7.98 17.95 -10.18
N ASN A 6 8.85 17.44 -11.04
CA ASN A 6 9.40 16.09 -10.87
C ASN A 6 10.27 15.97 -9.62
N GLN A 7 11.09 16.98 -9.31
CA GLN A 7 11.89 16.96 -8.07
C GLN A 7 11.01 16.96 -6.82
N LYS A 8 9.94 17.76 -6.81
CA LYS A 8 8.96 17.76 -5.70
C LYS A 8 8.33 16.38 -5.53
N LEU A 9 7.94 15.73 -6.62
CA LEU A 9 7.37 14.38 -6.60
C LEU A 9 8.35 13.36 -6.01
N TYR A 10 9.60 13.32 -6.47
CA TYR A 10 10.61 12.41 -5.92
C TYR A 10 10.85 12.65 -4.42
N ILE A 11 10.90 13.91 -3.98
CA ILE A 11 11.08 14.25 -2.56
C ILE A 11 9.92 13.70 -1.73
N ALA A 12 8.67 13.89 -2.18
CA ALA A 12 7.49 13.38 -1.49
C ALA A 12 7.49 11.85 -1.36
N GLN A 13 7.87 11.17 -2.44
CA GLN A 13 7.93 9.70 -2.44
C GLN A 13 9.09 9.15 -1.59
N ILE A 14 10.25 9.80 -1.60
CA ILE A 14 11.35 9.44 -0.70
C ILE A 14 10.93 9.65 0.76
N PHE A 15 10.27 10.76 1.07
CA PHE A 15 9.75 11.02 2.41
C PHE A 15 8.78 9.92 2.87
N ARG A 16 7.90 9.43 1.98
CA ARG A 16 6.98 8.34 2.27
C ARG A 16 7.70 7.03 2.61
N VAL A 17 8.76 6.69 1.88
CA VAL A 17 9.59 5.51 2.19
C VAL A 17 10.26 5.65 3.56
N ILE A 18 10.84 6.82 3.85
CA ILE A 18 11.46 7.10 5.16
C ILE A 18 10.42 7.03 6.28
N LEU A 19 9.23 7.60 6.06
CA LEU A 19 8.12 7.55 7.02
C LEU A 19 7.68 6.11 7.29
N THR A 20 7.58 5.27 6.26
CA THR A 20 7.27 3.84 6.42
C THR A 20 8.30 3.12 7.29
N LEU A 21 9.60 3.35 7.06
CA LEU A 21 10.67 2.81 7.89
C LEU A 21 10.57 3.30 9.34
N PHE A 22 10.32 4.60 9.53
CA PHE A 22 10.17 5.19 10.86
C PHE A 22 8.96 4.60 11.60
N ILE A 23 7.81 4.43 10.93
CA ILE A 23 6.62 3.82 11.54
C ILE A 23 6.92 2.38 11.98
N LEU A 24 7.58 1.59 11.14
CA LEU A 24 7.83 0.17 11.44
C LEU A 24 8.87 -0.04 12.54
N TYR A 25 9.97 0.70 12.50
CA TYR A 25 11.14 0.46 13.37
C TYR A 25 11.34 1.52 14.45
N GLY A 26 10.86 2.76 14.25
CA GLY A 26 11.04 3.86 15.18
C GLY A 26 9.91 4.01 16.22
N LEU A 27 8.68 3.61 15.88
CA LEU A 27 7.55 3.75 16.80
C LEU A 27 7.38 2.51 17.66
N ASN A 28 7.24 2.71 18.98
CA ASN A 28 6.92 1.65 19.95
C ASN A 28 5.42 1.57 20.20
N ILE A 29 4.65 1.23 19.16
CA ILE A 29 3.19 1.03 19.20
C ILE A 29 2.84 -0.35 18.67
N SER A 30 1.60 -0.84 18.93
CA SER A 30 1.20 -2.15 18.42
C SER A 30 1.21 -2.18 16.88
N PHE A 31 1.39 -3.37 16.34
CA PHE A 31 1.52 -3.58 14.91
C PHE A 31 0.27 -3.13 14.14
N PHE A 32 -0.91 -3.31 14.72
CA PHE A 32 -2.17 -2.85 14.15
C PHE A 32 -2.15 -1.33 13.85
N TYR A 33 -1.74 -0.52 14.82
CA TYR A 33 -1.64 0.94 14.62
C TYR A 33 -0.54 1.33 13.64
N LYS A 34 0.56 0.57 13.57
CA LYS A 34 1.59 0.78 12.53
C LYS A 34 1.00 0.62 11.13
N ILE A 35 0.19 -0.41 10.89
CA ILE A 35 -0.44 -0.62 9.58
C ILE A 35 -1.43 0.51 9.25
N ILE A 36 -2.23 0.95 10.23
CA ILE A 36 -3.13 2.10 10.03
C ILE A 36 -2.33 3.34 9.62
N LEU A 37 -1.22 3.65 10.28
CA LEU A 37 -0.40 4.80 9.93
C LEU A 37 0.22 4.68 8.54
N ILE A 38 0.65 3.49 8.12
CA ILE A 38 1.13 3.23 6.76
C ILE A 38 0.01 3.44 5.75
N MET A 39 -1.20 2.95 6.00
CA MET A 39 -2.36 3.18 5.14
C MET A 39 -2.73 4.66 5.06
N LEU A 40 -2.71 5.38 6.18
CA LEU A 40 -2.94 6.81 6.19
C LEU A 40 -1.86 7.57 5.38
N SER A 41 -0.60 7.18 5.49
CA SER A 41 0.47 7.78 4.69
C SER A 41 0.28 7.54 3.18
N ASP A 42 -0.29 6.40 2.79
CA ASP A 42 -0.66 6.06 1.42
C ASP A 42 -1.83 6.93 0.90
N LEU A 43 -2.83 7.17 1.73
CA LEU A 43 -3.97 8.04 1.38
C LEU A 43 -3.58 9.51 1.27
N LEU A 44 -2.62 9.95 2.10
CA LEU A 44 -2.19 11.35 2.18
C LEU A 44 -1.07 11.72 1.19
N ASP A 45 -0.51 10.77 0.47
CA ASP A 45 0.62 11.03 -0.43
C ASP A 45 0.27 11.98 -1.58
N ARG A 46 -1.01 12.03 -1.96
CA ARG A 46 -1.55 12.97 -2.96
C ARG A 46 -1.86 14.32 -2.35
N ASP A 47 -2.37 14.38 -1.13
CA ASP A 47 -2.92 15.59 -0.53
C ASP A 47 -1.85 16.38 0.24
N ILE A 48 -0.93 15.70 0.93
CA ILE A 48 0.18 16.36 1.63
C ILE A 48 1.03 17.25 0.71
N PRO A 49 1.48 16.79 -0.47
CA PRO A 49 2.25 17.64 -1.36
C PRO A 49 1.47 18.86 -1.87
N ASN A 50 0.15 18.77 -2.02
CA ASN A 50 -0.68 19.92 -2.39
C ASN A 50 -0.69 21.01 -1.33
N ILE A 51 -0.55 20.64 -0.06
CA ILE A 51 -0.48 21.61 1.06
C ILE A 51 0.87 22.34 1.07
N PHE A 52 1.97 21.61 0.81
CA PHE A 52 3.33 22.16 0.91
C PHE A 52 3.85 22.76 -0.39
N PHE A 53 3.32 22.33 -1.54
CA PHE A 53 3.79 22.75 -2.85
C PHE A 53 2.63 23.29 -3.69
N SER A 54 2.65 24.58 -3.99
CA SER A 54 1.75 25.15 -5.01
C SER A 54 1.99 24.51 -6.38
N ASN A 55 0.93 24.28 -7.15
CA ASN A 55 0.96 23.66 -8.48
C ASN A 55 1.52 22.23 -8.51
N TRP A 56 0.94 21.36 -7.66
CA TRP A 56 1.28 19.93 -7.65
C TRP A 56 0.87 19.22 -8.95
N ILE A 57 1.63 18.18 -9.31
CA ILE A 57 1.31 17.34 -10.48
C ILE A 57 -0.04 16.65 -10.26
N SER A 58 -0.91 16.69 -11.27
CA SER A 58 -2.17 15.95 -11.22
C SER A 58 -1.93 14.45 -10.97
N GLY A 59 -2.63 13.89 -9.99
CA GLY A 59 -2.60 12.46 -9.69
C GLY A 59 -3.03 11.55 -10.86
N THR A 60 -3.55 12.14 -11.96
CA THR A 60 -3.88 11.44 -13.20
C THR A 60 -2.72 11.37 -14.19
N SER A 61 -1.61 12.10 -13.97
CA SER A 61 -0.47 12.05 -14.89
C SER A 61 0.21 10.67 -14.87
N ASN A 62 0.60 10.19 -16.05
CA ASN A 62 1.28 8.89 -16.15
C ASN A 62 2.59 8.85 -15.35
N THR A 63 3.34 9.96 -15.33
CA THR A 63 4.59 10.07 -14.56
C THR A 63 4.34 9.90 -13.07
N TYR A 64 3.34 10.62 -12.51
CA TYR A 64 2.96 10.49 -11.12
C TYR A 64 2.64 9.03 -10.79
N GLN A 65 1.76 8.40 -11.58
CA GLN A 65 1.29 7.06 -11.30
C GLN A 65 2.38 5.99 -11.39
N ARG A 66 3.31 6.12 -12.33
CA ARG A 66 4.45 5.20 -12.44
C ARG A 66 5.34 5.28 -11.20
N ILE A 67 5.66 6.49 -10.75
CA ILE A 67 6.51 6.72 -9.57
C ILE A 67 5.77 6.28 -8.30
N ASP A 68 4.50 6.61 -8.17
CA ASP A 68 3.64 6.18 -7.07
C ASP A 68 3.61 4.64 -6.94
N LYS A 69 3.35 3.90 -8.01
CA LYS A 69 3.30 2.43 -7.96
C LYS A 69 4.66 1.77 -7.68
N ILE A 70 5.76 2.39 -8.10
CA ILE A 70 7.10 1.96 -7.70
C ILE A 70 7.30 2.17 -6.19
N THR A 71 6.93 3.35 -5.69
CA THR A 71 7.04 3.67 -4.25
C THR A 71 6.16 2.76 -3.39
N ASP A 72 4.90 2.51 -3.80
CA ASP A 72 4.02 1.53 -3.15
C ASP A 72 4.73 0.18 -3.02
N SER A 73 5.31 -0.31 -4.12
CA SER A 73 5.99 -1.61 -4.13
C SER A 73 7.20 -1.65 -3.19
N ILE A 74 7.95 -0.54 -3.08
CA ILE A 74 9.07 -0.42 -2.13
C ILE A 74 8.55 -0.43 -0.69
N CYS A 75 7.52 0.36 -0.37
CA CYS A 75 6.94 0.40 0.97
C CYS A 75 6.37 -0.98 1.38
N TYR A 76 5.72 -1.68 0.45
CA TYR A 76 5.20 -3.03 0.71
C TYR A 76 6.30 -4.06 0.86
N LEU A 77 7.42 -3.93 0.13
CA LEU A 77 8.59 -4.79 0.34
C LEU A 77 9.19 -4.60 1.73
N ILE A 78 9.34 -3.35 2.17
CA ILE A 78 9.83 -3.03 3.52
C ILE A 78 8.89 -3.63 4.59
N LEU A 79 7.57 -3.46 4.40
CA LEU A 79 6.57 -4.04 5.29
C LEU A 79 6.63 -5.57 5.28
N LEU A 80 6.78 -6.21 4.11
CA LEU A 80 6.90 -7.66 3.99
C LEU A 80 8.15 -8.18 4.72
N ILE A 81 9.31 -7.53 4.56
CA ILE A 81 10.54 -7.90 5.27
C ILE A 81 10.32 -7.80 6.78
N PHE A 82 9.67 -6.73 7.26
CA PHE A 82 9.30 -6.60 8.68
C PHE A 82 8.43 -7.77 9.13
N LEU A 83 7.37 -8.12 8.38
CA LEU A 83 6.42 -9.19 8.70
C LEU A 83 7.06 -10.58 8.74
N ILE A 84 7.99 -10.88 7.82
CA ILE A 84 8.72 -12.15 7.79
C ILE A 84 9.52 -12.32 9.08
N ASN A 85 10.11 -11.24 9.60
CA ASN A 85 10.91 -11.26 10.82
C ASN A 85 10.06 -11.23 12.12
N CYS A 86 8.74 -10.97 12.03
CA CYS A 86 7.87 -10.98 13.20
C CYS A 86 7.51 -12.39 13.65
N ASN A 87 7.63 -12.66 14.97
CA ASN A 87 7.29 -13.97 15.54
C ASN A 87 5.79 -14.16 15.80
N PHE A 88 5.01 -13.07 15.86
CA PHE A 88 3.58 -13.13 16.13
C PHE A 88 2.72 -13.55 14.92
N ILE A 89 3.30 -13.61 13.73
CA ILE A 89 2.61 -14.04 12.50
C ILE A 89 2.99 -15.48 12.20
N SER A 90 1.98 -16.34 12.05
CA SER A 90 2.21 -17.75 11.71
C SER A 90 2.82 -17.91 10.32
N ILE A 91 3.53 -19.01 10.09
CA ILE A 91 4.19 -19.28 8.82
C ILE A 91 3.20 -19.34 7.64
N GLY A 92 1.98 -19.83 7.87
CA GLY A 92 0.92 -19.87 6.85
C GLY A 92 0.55 -18.45 6.38
N TRP A 93 0.39 -17.50 7.31
CA TRP A 93 0.13 -16.11 6.95
C TRP A 93 1.31 -15.45 6.23
N LYS A 94 2.54 -15.75 6.62
CA LYS A 94 3.74 -15.26 5.91
C LYS A 94 3.75 -15.70 4.45
N ILE A 95 3.45 -16.97 4.17
CA ILE A 95 3.36 -17.50 2.81
C ILE A 95 2.27 -16.79 2.00
N ILE A 96 1.08 -16.61 2.59
CA ILE A 96 -0.02 -15.88 1.94
C ILE A 96 0.41 -14.46 1.59
N LEU A 97 1.01 -13.73 2.54
CA LEU A 97 1.44 -12.34 2.33
C LEU A 97 2.54 -12.22 1.26
N ILE A 98 3.49 -13.16 1.22
CA ILE A 98 4.50 -13.23 0.15
C ILE A 98 3.81 -13.41 -1.21
N THR A 99 2.86 -14.35 -1.30
CA THR A 99 2.12 -14.62 -2.53
C THR A 99 1.34 -13.39 -3.01
N LEU A 100 0.65 -12.70 -2.10
CA LEU A 100 -0.10 -11.49 -2.43
C LEU A 100 0.81 -10.34 -2.87
N PHE A 101 1.97 -10.18 -2.24
CA PHE A 101 2.97 -9.21 -2.64
C PHE A 101 3.51 -9.50 -4.05
N LEU A 102 3.89 -10.74 -4.34
CA LEU A 102 4.36 -11.15 -5.67
C LEU A 102 3.28 -10.96 -6.73
N PHE A 103 2.03 -11.31 -6.43
CA PHE A 103 0.89 -11.09 -7.31
C PHE A 103 0.73 -9.62 -7.65
N ARG A 104 0.77 -8.73 -6.66
CA ARG A 104 0.69 -7.28 -6.89
C ARG A 104 1.88 -6.74 -7.68
N THR A 105 3.10 -7.18 -7.34
CA THR A 105 4.34 -6.74 -8.02
C THR A 105 4.33 -7.13 -9.50
N LEU A 106 3.78 -8.30 -9.85
CA LEU A 106 3.57 -8.70 -11.23
C LEU A 106 2.66 -7.71 -11.96
N GLY A 107 1.53 -7.34 -11.36
CA GLY A 107 0.60 -6.35 -11.93
C GLY A 107 1.24 -4.99 -12.15
N VAL A 108 2.01 -4.51 -11.17
CA VAL A 108 2.77 -3.25 -11.30
C VAL A 108 3.82 -3.34 -12.41
N SER A 109 4.53 -4.44 -12.52
CA SER A 109 5.53 -4.66 -13.59
C SER A 109 4.90 -4.62 -14.98
N LEU A 110 3.75 -5.26 -15.16
CA LEU A 110 3.00 -5.24 -16.42
C LEU A 110 2.45 -3.84 -16.73
N PHE A 111 1.95 -3.12 -15.73
CA PHE A 111 1.54 -1.72 -15.87
C PHE A 111 2.70 -0.84 -16.32
N LEU A 112 3.87 -0.96 -15.68
CA LEU A 112 5.05 -0.15 -16.02
C LEU A 112 5.56 -0.44 -17.43
N LYS A 113 5.47 -1.70 -17.90
CA LYS A 113 5.88 -2.13 -19.23
C LYS A 113 4.91 -1.64 -20.32
N ASN A 114 3.61 -1.82 -20.12
CA ASN A 114 2.59 -1.59 -21.14
C ASN A 114 1.90 -0.22 -21.03
N ASN A 115 2.12 0.50 -19.92
CA ASN A 115 1.46 1.77 -19.58
C ASN A 115 -0.08 1.69 -19.59
N ASP A 116 -0.64 0.50 -19.29
CA ASP A 116 -2.08 0.25 -19.24
C ASP A 116 -2.53 -0.07 -17.81
N ARG A 117 -3.41 0.77 -17.26
CA ARG A 117 -3.94 0.66 -15.90
C ARG A 117 -4.79 -0.58 -15.65
N LYS A 118 -5.30 -1.24 -16.71
CA LYS A 118 -6.09 -2.47 -16.55
C LYS A 118 -5.31 -3.56 -15.82
N TYR A 119 -3.98 -3.59 -15.96
CA TYR A 119 -3.15 -4.52 -15.20
C TYR A 119 -3.25 -4.31 -13.69
N LEU A 120 -3.42 -3.08 -13.20
CA LEU A 120 -3.61 -2.81 -11.78
C LEU A 120 -4.95 -3.33 -11.26
N PHE A 121 -5.98 -3.36 -12.11
CA PHE A 121 -7.27 -3.96 -11.81
C PHE A 121 -7.22 -5.50 -11.81
N TYR A 122 -6.56 -6.12 -12.80
CA TYR A 122 -6.40 -7.58 -12.85
C TYR A 122 -5.54 -8.13 -11.71
N PHE A 123 -4.65 -7.31 -11.16
CA PHE A 123 -3.76 -7.65 -10.04
C PHE A 123 -4.00 -6.69 -8.86
N PRO A 124 -5.18 -6.79 -8.20
CA PRO A 124 -5.55 -5.89 -7.13
C PRO A 124 -4.60 -5.99 -5.93
N ASN A 125 -4.46 -4.88 -5.20
CA ASN A 125 -3.60 -4.82 -4.04
C ASN A 125 -4.31 -5.40 -2.81
N PHE A 126 -4.31 -6.70 -2.64
CA PHE A 126 -4.82 -7.34 -1.42
C PHE A 126 -3.83 -7.33 -0.26
N PHE A 127 -2.54 -7.10 -0.54
CA PHE A 127 -1.47 -7.26 0.45
C PHE A 127 -1.69 -6.37 1.68
N LEU A 128 -1.96 -5.09 1.48
CA LEU A 128 -2.10 -4.13 2.57
C LEU A 128 -3.36 -4.36 3.40
N GLU A 129 -4.49 -4.59 2.75
CA GLU A 129 -5.78 -4.82 3.41
C GLU A 129 -5.81 -6.15 4.18
N ILE A 130 -5.23 -7.21 3.62
CA ILE A 130 -5.09 -8.50 4.33
C ILE A 130 -4.13 -8.36 5.50
N THR A 131 -3.04 -7.59 5.35
CA THR A 131 -2.13 -7.31 6.46
C THR A 131 -2.84 -6.57 7.58
N LEU A 132 -3.68 -5.57 7.26
CA LEU A 132 -4.52 -4.88 8.26
C LEU A 132 -5.48 -5.84 8.95
N ALA A 133 -6.18 -6.69 8.20
CA ALA A 133 -7.11 -7.67 8.77
C ALA A 133 -6.41 -8.63 9.73
N ILE A 134 -5.26 -9.20 9.35
CA ILE A 134 -4.47 -10.08 10.21
C ILE A 134 -4.00 -9.34 11.46
N SER A 135 -3.53 -8.09 11.33
CA SER A 135 -3.09 -7.31 12.47
C SER A 135 -4.23 -6.98 13.44
N ALA A 136 -5.42 -6.67 12.93
CA ALA A 136 -6.62 -6.45 13.73
C ALA A 136 -7.06 -7.73 14.47
N ILE A 137 -7.05 -8.87 13.79
CA ILE A 137 -7.39 -10.17 14.40
C ILE A 137 -6.42 -10.51 15.54
N ASN A 138 -5.12 -10.25 15.34
CA ASN A 138 -4.12 -10.49 16.38
C ASN A 138 -4.21 -9.51 17.56
N GLU A 139 -4.59 -8.25 17.31
CA GLU A 139 -4.75 -7.24 18.36
C GLU A 139 -6.01 -7.49 19.19
N PHE A 140 -7.12 -7.85 18.55
CA PHE A 140 -8.42 -7.99 19.17
C PHE A 140 -8.86 -9.45 19.21
N SER A 141 -8.62 -10.13 20.33
CA SER A 141 -8.89 -11.58 20.49
C SER A 141 -10.33 -11.99 20.17
N GLY A 142 -11.31 -11.11 20.37
CA GLY A 142 -12.72 -11.34 20.01
C GLY A 142 -12.96 -11.52 18.51
N LEU A 143 -12.04 -11.09 17.65
CA LEU A 143 -12.16 -11.20 16.20
C LEU A 143 -11.75 -12.57 15.65
N HIS A 144 -11.04 -13.38 16.41
CA HIS A 144 -10.57 -14.72 15.94
C HIS A 144 -11.70 -15.60 15.44
N LYS A 145 -12.86 -15.58 16.10
CA LYS A 145 -14.03 -16.37 15.67
C LYS A 145 -14.63 -15.94 14.33
N TYR A 146 -14.33 -14.71 13.89
CA TYR A 146 -14.84 -14.14 12.64
C TYR A 146 -13.78 -14.04 11.54
N THR A 147 -12.61 -14.65 11.72
CA THR A 147 -11.47 -14.54 10.78
C THR A 147 -11.88 -14.74 9.32
N ASN A 148 -12.59 -15.83 9.01
CA ASN A 148 -13.00 -16.12 7.64
C ASN A 148 -13.97 -15.07 7.08
N LEU A 149 -14.92 -14.60 7.90
CA LEU A 149 -15.87 -13.57 7.50
C LEU A 149 -15.16 -12.25 7.21
N ILE A 150 -14.25 -11.83 8.07
CA ILE A 150 -13.45 -10.60 7.91
C ILE A 150 -12.66 -10.66 6.61
N LEU A 151 -11.99 -11.78 6.33
CA LEU A 151 -11.20 -11.93 5.10
C LEU A 151 -12.06 -11.87 3.84
N VAL A 152 -13.22 -12.54 3.85
CA VAL A 152 -14.16 -12.48 2.72
C VAL A 152 -14.65 -11.05 2.50
N CYS A 153 -15.04 -10.34 3.56
CA CYS A 153 -15.45 -8.94 3.47
C CYS A 153 -14.34 -8.03 2.92
N VAL A 154 -13.10 -8.21 3.37
CA VAL A 154 -11.94 -7.44 2.90
C VAL A 154 -11.69 -7.69 1.41
N VAL A 155 -11.76 -8.95 0.95
CA VAL A 155 -11.57 -9.29 -0.47
C VAL A 155 -12.67 -8.67 -1.34
N ILE A 156 -13.95 -8.80 -0.94
CA ILE A 156 -15.07 -8.20 -1.67
C ILE A 156 -14.94 -6.68 -1.73
N TYR A 157 -14.68 -6.04 -0.59
CA TYR A 157 -14.45 -4.59 -0.51
C TYR A 157 -13.34 -4.15 -1.46
N LYS A 158 -12.20 -4.88 -1.47
CA LYS A 158 -11.07 -4.52 -2.32
C LYS A 158 -11.36 -4.68 -3.81
N ILE A 159 -12.00 -5.76 -4.23
CA ILE A 159 -12.41 -5.95 -5.63
C ILE A 159 -13.32 -4.79 -6.06
N PHE A 160 -14.28 -4.41 -5.23
CA PHE A 160 -15.21 -3.33 -5.52
C PHE A 160 -14.51 -1.97 -5.65
N THR A 161 -13.59 -1.63 -4.74
CA THR A 161 -12.84 -0.38 -4.78
C THR A 161 -11.90 -0.30 -5.98
N GLU A 162 -11.20 -1.40 -6.32
CA GLU A 162 -10.34 -1.45 -7.51
C GLU A 162 -11.15 -1.33 -8.81
N TYR A 163 -12.34 -1.95 -8.86
CA TYR A 163 -13.25 -1.81 -10.00
C TYR A 163 -13.65 -0.34 -10.21
N ILE A 164 -14.06 0.37 -9.16
CA ILE A 164 -14.41 1.79 -9.24
C ILE A 164 -13.20 2.63 -9.68
N HIS A 165 -12.04 2.40 -9.09
CA HIS A 165 -10.85 3.22 -9.35
C HIS A 165 -10.25 3.04 -10.74
N HIS A 166 -10.28 1.82 -11.26
CA HIS A 166 -9.54 1.49 -12.48
C HIS A 166 -10.43 1.19 -13.69
N TYR A 167 -11.72 0.96 -13.49
CA TYR A 167 -12.65 0.64 -14.57
C TYR A 167 -13.70 1.73 -14.82
N MET A 168 -14.28 2.31 -13.77
CA MET A 168 -15.35 3.32 -13.93
C MET A 168 -14.83 4.75 -14.14
N ARG A 169 -13.56 5.05 -13.79
CA ARG A 169 -12.96 6.39 -13.92
C ARG A 169 -12.12 6.60 -15.20
N ASN A 170 -12.14 5.63 -16.12
CA ASN A 170 -11.57 5.79 -17.47
C ASN A 170 -12.69 6.27 -18.42
#